data_35c8c2c6e36538da822a524d4df05690
#
_entry.id   35c8c2c6e36538da822a524d4df05690
#
_cell.length_a   1.000
_cell.length_b   1.000
_cell.length_c   1.000
_cell.angle_alpha   90.00
_cell.angle_beta   90.00
_cell.angle_gamma   90.00
#
_symmetry.space_group_name_H-M   'P 1'
#
loop_
_entity.id
_entity.type
_entity.pdbx_description
1 polymer ?
#
loop_
_entity_poly.entity_id
_entity_poly.type
_entity_poly.pdbx_seq_one_letter_code
_entity_poly.pdbx_strand_id
1 'polypeptide(L)'
;MPFRAVVNFFSRQERREILADLIAAYYRASHVDEDSDSVILASTQNGSEEEDLNIRTDVANAFTSLFCDHPQCKDSYAVKQFLDSAMSEDDPRILNQVCDWADRAIRQVAGQTCNVVIEASTGGEMLKKLEPYSIYVEDDDGFKARSLWPLVSIITVHFDDPITRLGIVFMDAPGSTDTSRIRRMSAAKHKQLRTHVLIVTDAARAKDDPTVAKEVKSMRNRGSGRVVVISPRSDVIGDSTMPPGSQRDKDTAEQLKRKVSQLEKEVNALDSKLCRVDEDEELRLLKEKRELDVRLKHAQNREKAHRIHMRSKSNRKALSEKLGDVLNSQAQVPVFSISNLEYARHLKGFHAKNAPVLSVEETMIPALRRTIFAFPNEARLNEAKFIHHQAIPRLLERLNLYTSRTAVDRKTDMETYVKAPLGKYAAIVDSVFASLSQKVQQTVMTPLVYEEQQWTQMAMQFCNRWEIENDTSKFMALMKRDGKRQKSSKNPAVNLNAELSQIRAESITANFIMLQHYPKQMSSDLAEEMTKLCETIMTDMSGKSPVSSAEVIVNVV
;
A
#
# COMPACT_ATOMS: atom_id res chain seq x y z
N MET A 1 -12.98 25.44 9.65
CA MET A 1 -11.60 25.12 10.08
C MET A 1 -10.90 24.40 8.96
N PRO A 2 -9.65 24.74 8.62
CA PRO A 2 -9.01 24.20 7.44
C PRO A 2 -8.60 22.72 7.56
N PHE A 3 -8.46 22.20 8.79
CA PHE A 3 -8.07 20.81 9.04
C PHE A 3 -9.03 20.13 10.02
N ARG A 4 -9.50 18.95 9.65
CA ARG A 4 -10.29 18.07 10.50
C ARG A 4 -9.77 16.65 10.36
N ALA A 5 -9.50 15.97 11.46
CA ALA A 5 -9.11 14.58 11.48
C ALA A 5 -10.14 13.72 12.22
N VAL A 6 -10.33 12.52 11.76
CA VAL A 6 -11.12 11.48 12.41
C VAL A 6 -10.21 10.29 12.67
N VAL A 7 -9.98 10.00 13.94
CA VAL A 7 -9.22 8.84 14.40
C VAL A 7 -10.22 7.72 14.69
N ASN A 8 -10.15 6.63 13.93
CA ASN A 8 -11.00 5.46 14.14
C ASN A 8 -10.19 4.36 14.81
N PHE A 9 -10.69 3.82 15.88
CA PHE A 9 -10.11 2.66 16.55
C PHE A 9 -10.61 1.36 15.93
N PHE A 10 -9.85 0.28 16.09
CA PHE A 10 -10.31 -1.06 15.76
C PHE A 10 -11.55 -1.42 16.55
N SER A 11 -12.43 -2.25 16.00
CA SER A 11 -13.56 -2.82 16.72
C SER A 11 -13.08 -3.65 17.92
N ARG A 12 -13.98 -3.93 18.88
CA ARG A 12 -13.64 -4.71 20.08
C ARG A 12 -13.07 -6.09 19.74
N GLN A 13 -13.63 -6.73 18.73
CA GLN A 13 -13.16 -8.03 18.28
C GLN A 13 -11.78 -7.93 17.64
N GLU A 14 -11.56 -6.98 16.72
CA GLU A 14 -10.26 -6.76 16.07
C GLU A 14 -9.17 -6.43 17.10
N ARG A 15 -9.49 -5.60 18.10
CA ARG A 15 -8.55 -5.28 19.18
C ARG A 15 -8.16 -6.53 19.97
N ARG A 16 -9.12 -7.40 20.28
CA ARG A 16 -8.86 -8.66 20.97
C ARG A 16 -7.93 -9.56 20.14
N GLU A 17 -8.18 -9.66 18.84
CA GLU A 17 -7.33 -10.44 17.90
C GLU A 17 -5.91 -9.87 17.84
N ILE A 18 -5.77 -8.55 17.72
CA ILE A 18 -4.46 -7.87 17.70
C ILE A 18 -3.69 -8.11 19.00
N LEU A 19 -4.34 -7.92 20.13
CA LEU A 19 -3.69 -8.11 21.45
C LEU A 19 -3.33 -9.58 21.70
N ALA A 20 -4.19 -10.52 21.30
CA ALA A 20 -3.87 -11.95 21.34
C ALA A 20 -2.66 -12.29 20.49
N ASP A 21 -2.62 -11.78 19.25
CA ASP A 21 -1.50 -11.97 18.34
C ASP A 21 -0.17 -11.42 18.88
N LEU A 22 -0.21 -10.27 19.57
CA LEU A 22 0.97 -9.68 20.20
C LEU A 22 1.48 -10.52 21.37
N ILE A 23 0.56 -10.97 22.24
CA ILE A 23 0.89 -11.85 23.38
C ILE A 23 1.49 -13.17 22.88
N ALA A 24 0.85 -13.80 21.89
CA ALA A 24 1.33 -15.05 21.31
C ALA A 24 2.69 -14.89 20.62
N ALA A 25 2.92 -13.76 19.92
CA ALA A 25 4.20 -13.47 19.30
C ALA A 25 5.32 -13.28 20.33
N TYR A 26 5.02 -12.55 21.41
CA TYR A 26 5.95 -12.39 22.53
C TYR A 26 6.27 -13.71 23.20
N TYR A 27 5.23 -14.50 23.51
CA TYR A 27 5.38 -15.81 24.18
C TYR A 27 6.28 -16.74 23.35
N ARG A 28 6.01 -16.87 22.04
CA ARG A 28 6.83 -17.69 21.15
C ARG A 28 8.28 -17.23 21.08
N ALA A 29 8.51 -15.91 20.98
CA ALA A 29 9.85 -15.33 20.96
C ALA A 29 10.59 -15.44 22.31
N SER A 30 9.86 -15.68 23.42
CA SER A 30 10.44 -15.86 24.77
C SER A 30 10.68 -17.32 25.13
N HIS A 31 9.96 -18.26 24.50
CA HIS A 31 10.00 -19.69 24.77
C HIS A 31 10.51 -20.46 23.53
N VAL A 32 11.50 -19.92 22.83
CA VAL A 32 12.28 -20.71 21.87
C VAL A 32 13.04 -21.76 22.69
N ASP A 33 12.60 -23.03 22.56
CA ASP A 33 13.10 -24.15 23.37
C ASP A 33 14.63 -24.17 23.42
N GLU A 34 15.19 -23.97 24.60
CA GLU A 34 16.58 -24.25 24.94
C GLU A 34 16.91 -25.76 24.85
N ASP A 35 15.91 -26.61 24.63
CA ASP A 35 16.01 -28.08 24.57
C ASP A 35 16.52 -28.64 23.22
N SER A 36 17.04 -27.82 22.32
CA SER A 36 17.74 -28.37 21.17
C SER A 36 19.23 -28.52 21.46
N ASP A 37 19.59 -29.64 22.11
CA ASP A 37 20.93 -30.23 22.07
C ASP A 37 21.37 -30.50 20.61
N SER A 38 21.66 -29.45 19.86
CA SER A 38 22.37 -29.52 18.58
C SER A 38 23.39 -28.39 18.52
N VAL A 39 24.44 -28.58 19.24
CA VAL A 39 25.77 -28.02 18.95
C VAL A 39 26.10 -28.40 17.52
N ILE A 40 25.79 -27.59 16.53
CA ILE A 40 26.51 -27.49 15.23
C ILE A 40 25.92 -26.33 14.41
N LEU A 41 26.82 -25.42 14.02
CA LEU A 41 26.73 -24.32 13.05
C LEU A 41 26.26 -22.94 13.52
N ALA A 42 27.24 -22.24 14.10
CA ALA A 42 27.22 -20.85 14.56
C ALA A 42 27.07 -19.76 13.45
N SER A 43 26.60 -20.08 12.26
CA SER A 43 26.50 -19.10 11.16
C SER A 43 25.08 -18.79 10.68
N THR A 44 24.05 -19.48 11.22
CA THR A 44 22.65 -19.25 10.87
C THR A 44 21.79 -18.85 12.08
N GLN A 45 22.31 -18.97 13.30
CA GLN A 45 21.58 -18.68 14.55
C GLN A 45 21.46 -17.18 14.83
N ASN A 46 22.43 -16.38 14.42
CA ASN A 46 22.42 -14.92 14.70
C ASN A 46 21.21 -14.18 14.08
N GLY A 47 20.61 -14.70 13.03
CA GLY A 47 19.44 -14.07 12.39
C GLY A 47 18.13 -14.32 13.13
N SER A 48 17.97 -15.49 13.77
CA SER A 48 16.73 -15.82 14.50
C SER A 48 16.67 -15.18 15.88
N GLU A 49 17.77 -15.16 16.61
CA GLU A 49 17.86 -14.53 17.95
C GLU A 49 17.67 -13.01 17.88
N GLU A 50 18.22 -12.34 16.85
CA GLU A 50 18.02 -10.92 16.62
C GLU A 50 16.57 -10.61 16.23
N GLU A 51 15.94 -11.46 15.44
CA GLU A 51 14.52 -11.32 15.07
C GLU A 51 13.60 -11.50 16.29
N ASP A 52 13.83 -12.50 17.12
CA ASP A 52 13.08 -12.75 18.35
C ASP A 52 13.26 -11.62 19.37
N LEU A 53 14.47 -11.10 19.52
CA LEU A 53 14.73 -9.93 20.38
C LEU A 53 13.99 -8.69 19.86
N ASN A 54 13.94 -8.48 18.57
CA ASN A 54 13.22 -7.39 17.95
C ASN A 54 11.71 -7.52 18.20
N ILE A 55 11.13 -8.72 18.03
CA ILE A 55 9.71 -8.99 18.31
C ILE A 55 9.37 -8.68 19.76
N ARG A 56 10.19 -9.19 20.71
CA ARG A 56 9.97 -8.95 22.16
C ARG A 56 10.05 -7.47 22.50
N THR A 57 10.99 -6.75 21.90
CA THR A 57 11.18 -5.32 22.10
C THR A 57 10.00 -4.52 21.52
N ASP A 58 9.56 -4.84 20.32
CA ASP A 58 8.43 -4.17 19.67
C ASP A 58 7.13 -4.36 20.46
N VAL A 59 6.85 -5.58 20.93
CA VAL A 59 5.68 -5.86 21.75
C VAL A 59 5.76 -5.12 23.08
N ALA A 60 6.92 -5.17 23.76
CA ALA A 60 7.10 -4.46 25.03
C ALA A 60 6.92 -2.94 24.86
N ASN A 61 7.42 -2.37 23.79
CA ASN A 61 7.22 -0.96 23.48
C ASN A 61 5.74 -0.61 23.18
N ALA A 62 5.02 -1.47 22.46
CA ALA A 62 3.60 -1.28 22.20
C ALA A 62 2.78 -1.30 23.50
N PHE A 63 3.03 -2.26 24.39
CA PHE A 63 2.34 -2.37 25.68
C PHE A 63 2.69 -1.23 26.64
N THR A 64 3.97 -0.82 26.69
CA THR A 64 4.38 0.35 27.49
C THR A 64 3.65 1.61 27.01
N SER A 65 3.56 1.83 25.70
CA SER A 65 2.86 3.00 25.14
C SER A 65 1.36 2.97 25.42
N LEU A 66 0.73 1.81 25.30
CA LEU A 66 -0.71 1.66 25.52
C LEU A 66 -1.12 1.80 26.99
N PHE A 67 -0.31 1.25 27.88
CA PHE A 67 -0.69 0.97 29.26
C PHE A 67 0.30 1.56 30.29
N CYS A 68 1.02 2.62 29.94
CA CYS A 68 2.00 3.28 30.84
C CYS A 68 1.40 3.69 32.20
N ASP A 69 0.08 3.93 32.26
CA ASP A 69 -0.64 4.27 33.49
C ASP A 69 -0.80 3.08 34.44
N HIS A 70 -0.56 1.85 33.97
CA HIS A 70 -0.66 0.66 34.79
C HIS A 70 0.69 0.28 35.37
N PRO A 71 0.79 -0.03 36.68
CA PRO A 71 2.07 -0.39 37.31
C PRO A 71 2.79 -1.55 36.63
N GLN A 72 2.05 -2.48 36.02
CA GLN A 72 2.57 -3.63 35.30
C GLN A 72 3.12 -3.26 33.88
N CYS A 73 2.90 -2.04 33.41
CA CYS A 73 3.31 -1.59 32.10
C CYS A 73 4.02 -0.22 32.12
N LYS A 74 4.45 0.26 33.29
CA LYS A 74 5.08 1.56 33.46
C LYS A 74 6.38 1.72 32.67
N ASP A 75 7.10 0.63 32.46
CA ASP A 75 8.34 0.57 31.69
C ASP A 75 8.50 -0.79 31.01
N SER A 76 9.47 -0.89 30.11
CA SER A 76 9.71 -2.10 29.31
C SER A 76 10.05 -3.33 30.17
N TYR A 77 10.65 -3.14 31.35
CA TYR A 77 10.98 -4.24 32.27
C TYR A 77 9.72 -4.80 32.94
N ALA A 78 8.85 -3.91 33.44
CA ALA A 78 7.59 -4.31 34.04
C ALA A 78 6.68 -5.03 33.03
N VAL A 79 6.62 -4.56 31.77
CA VAL A 79 5.90 -5.25 30.69
C VAL A 79 6.45 -6.65 30.46
N LYS A 80 7.76 -6.81 30.39
CA LYS A 80 8.40 -8.12 30.21
C LYS A 80 8.00 -9.07 31.34
N GLN A 81 8.14 -8.64 32.60
CA GLN A 81 7.71 -9.45 33.75
C GLN A 81 6.23 -9.83 33.70
N PHE A 82 5.38 -8.90 33.26
CA PHE A 82 3.95 -9.15 33.11
C PHE A 82 3.67 -10.19 32.03
N LEU A 83 4.29 -10.06 30.85
CA LEU A 83 4.10 -11.00 29.74
C LEU A 83 4.76 -12.36 30.00
N ASP A 84 5.90 -12.40 30.68
CA ASP A 84 6.58 -13.65 31.10
C ASP A 84 5.75 -14.45 32.13
N SER A 85 4.77 -13.82 32.78
CA SER A 85 3.82 -14.52 33.66
C SER A 85 2.75 -15.32 32.92
N ALA A 86 2.71 -15.25 31.58
CA ALA A 86 1.80 -16.04 30.76
C ALA A 86 2.13 -17.53 30.84
N MET A 87 1.11 -18.36 31.01
CA MET A 87 1.25 -19.83 31.08
C MET A 87 1.19 -20.49 29.68
N SER A 88 0.66 -19.78 28.70
CA SER A 88 0.56 -20.25 27.30
C SER A 88 0.48 -19.03 26.36
N GLU A 89 0.66 -19.27 25.06
CA GLU A 89 0.52 -18.22 24.04
C GLU A 89 -0.89 -17.61 24.00
N ASP A 90 -1.91 -18.33 24.46
CA ASP A 90 -3.32 -17.92 24.49
C ASP A 90 -3.84 -17.69 25.92
N ASP A 91 -2.97 -17.32 26.87
CA ASP A 91 -3.39 -17.18 28.28
C ASP A 91 -4.57 -16.20 28.43
N PRO A 92 -5.78 -16.72 28.77
CA PRO A 92 -6.98 -15.88 28.80
C PRO A 92 -6.97 -14.85 29.93
N ARG A 93 -6.17 -15.05 30.98
CA ARG A 93 -6.08 -14.10 32.12
C ARG A 93 -5.41 -12.81 31.62
N ILE A 94 -4.25 -12.92 30.97
CA ILE A 94 -3.50 -11.78 30.43
C ILE A 94 -4.30 -11.13 29.33
N LEU A 95 -4.82 -11.90 28.36
CA LEU A 95 -5.59 -11.37 27.25
C LEU A 95 -6.84 -10.60 27.72
N ASN A 96 -7.63 -11.13 28.65
CA ASN A 96 -8.81 -10.43 29.14
C ASN A 96 -8.42 -9.14 29.88
N GLN A 97 -7.37 -9.17 30.68
CA GLN A 97 -6.89 -8.00 31.43
C GLN A 97 -6.46 -6.87 30.48
N VAL A 98 -5.66 -7.16 29.47
CA VAL A 98 -5.21 -6.13 28.50
C VAL A 98 -6.35 -5.65 27.62
N CYS A 99 -7.30 -6.50 27.27
CA CYS A 99 -8.51 -6.09 26.56
C CYS A 99 -9.35 -5.10 27.37
N ASP A 100 -9.52 -5.35 28.68
CA ASP A 100 -10.24 -4.44 29.57
C ASP A 100 -9.51 -3.09 29.74
N TRP A 101 -8.18 -3.11 29.76
CA TRP A 101 -7.39 -1.87 29.79
C TRP A 101 -7.54 -1.09 28.49
N ALA A 102 -7.45 -1.76 27.35
CA ALA A 102 -7.63 -1.14 26.04
C ALA A 102 -9.04 -0.53 25.89
N ASP A 103 -10.08 -1.26 26.29
CA ASP A 103 -11.45 -0.76 26.26
C ASP A 103 -11.65 0.46 27.18
N ARG A 104 -11.03 0.49 28.35
CA ARG A 104 -11.04 1.66 29.24
C ARG A 104 -10.31 2.85 28.64
N ALA A 105 -9.12 2.60 28.09
CA ALA A 105 -8.32 3.65 27.45
C ALA A 105 -9.07 4.34 26.30
N ILE A 106 -9.71 3.56 25.43
CA ILE A 106 -10.50 4.11 24.32
C ILE A 106 -11.75 4.85 24.84
N ARG A 107 -12.46 4.32 25.81
CA ARG A 107 -13.63 5.01 26.38
C ARG A 107 -13.28 6.35 27.00
N GLN A 108 -12.10 6.51 27.57
CA GLN A 108 -11.63 7.79 28.15
C GLN A 108 -11.47 8.88 27.08
N VAL A 109 -11.03 8.53 25.86
CA VAL A 109 -10.75 9.51 24.81
C VAL A 109 -11.86 9.63 23.78
N ALA A 110 -12.58 8.54 23.48
CA ALA A 110 -13.59 8.48 22.40
C ALA A 110 -15.02 8.28 22.91
N GLY A 111 -15.21 8.09 24.22
CA GLY A 111 -16.53 7.79 24.76
C GLY A 111 -17.11 6.49 24.20
N GLN A 112 -18.38 6.54 23.77
CA GLN A 112 -19.07 5.38 23.19
C GLN A 112 -18.90 5.25 21.67
N THR A 113 -18.41 6.29 21.00
CA THR A 113 -18.38 6.37 19.52
C THR A 113 -17.24 5.62 18.88
N CYS A 114 -16.25 5.15 19.65
CA CYS A 114 -15.02 4.50 19.15
C CYS A 114 -14.26 5.32 18.09
N ASN A 115 -14.49 6.63 18.06
CA ASN A 115 -13.75 7.57 17.21
C ASN A 115 -13.48 8.87 17.93
N VAL A 116 -12.42 9.57 17.52
CA VAL A 116 -12.06 10.91 18.02
C VAL A 116 -12.03 11.85 16.85
N VAL A 117 -12.72 12.99 16.98
CA VAL A 117 -12.68 14.08 15.99
C VAL A 117 -11.76 15.17 16.51
N ILE A 118 -10.78 15.53 15.70
CA ILE A 118 -9.78 16.56 16.02
C ILE A 118 -9.88 17.66 14.97
N GLU A 119 -9.91 18.90 15.42
CA GLU A 119 -9.91 20.07 14.54
C GLU A 119 -8.71 20.96 14.85
N ALA A 120 -8.13 21.54 13.79
CA ALA A 120 -6.96 22.41 13.89
C ALA A 120 -6.99 23.52 12.86
N SER A 121 -6.33 24.63 13.19
CA SER A 121 -6.22 25.79 12.31
C SER A 121 -5.05 25.65 11.32
N THR A 122 -4.02 24.91 11.69
CA THR A 122 -2.82 24.70 10.88
C THR A 122 -2.43 23.22 10.83
N GLY A 123 -1.69 22.82 9.78
CA GLY A 123 -1.16 21.47 9.67
C GLY A 123 -0.21 21.09 10.82
N GLY A 124 0.60 22.04 11.32
CA GLY A 124 1.48 21.81 12.46
C GLY A 124 0.73 21.54 13.77
N GLU A 125 -0.36 22.28 14.00
CA GLU A 125 -1.26 22.03 15.13
C GLU A 125 -1.96 20.68 15.01
N MET A 126 -2.40 20.32 13.80
CA MET A 126 -3.01 19.01 13.53
C MET A 126 -2.03 17.88 13.85
N LEU A 127 -0.79 17.96 13.39
CA LEU A 127 0.23 16.94 13.65
C LEU A 127 0.45 16.74 15.15
N LYS A 128 0.63 17.81 15.92
CA LYS A 128 0.78 17.73 17.39
C LYS A 128 -0.41 17.04 18.06
N LYS A 129 -1.64 17.39 17.64
CA LYS A 129 -2.85 16.77 18.20
C LYS A 129 -3.01 15.29 17.80
N LEU A 130 -2.38 14.86 16.70
CA LEU A 130 -2.39 13.47 16.23
C LEU A 130 -1.27 12.61 16.82
N GLU A 131 -0.23 13.20 17.41
CA GLU A 131 0.89 12.45 18.00
C GLU A 131 0.46 11.29 18.90
N PRO A 132 -0.49 11.44 19.84
CA PRO A 132 -0.92 10.33 20.72
C PRO A 132 -1.56 9.16 19.98
N TYR A 133 -1.92 9.33 18.72
CA TYR A 133 -2.61 8.33 17.89
C TYR A 133 -1.74 7.76 16.75
N SER A 134 -0.53 8.30 16.56
CA SER A 134 0.30 7.96 15.39
C SER A 134 1.70 7.47 15.71
N ILE A 135 2.28 7.92 16.80
CA ILE A 135 3.67 7.61 17.18
C ILE A 135 3.80 7.33 18.68
N TYR A 136 4.97 6.83 19.08
CA TYR A 136 5.37 6.84 20.49
C TYR A 136 5.59 8.29 20.94
N VAL A 137 5.03 8.65 22.07
CA VAL A 137 5.17 9.99 22.65
C VAL A 137 6.03 9.86 23.90
N GLU A 138 7.06 10.70 23.99
CA GLU A 138 7.83 10.93 25.21
C GLU A 138 7.43 12.31 25.77
N ASP A 139 7.22 12.40 27.08
CA ASP A 139 7.00 13.69 27.71
C ASP A 139 8.31 14.47 27.90
N ASP A 140 8.21 15.72 28.36
CA ASP A 140 9.36 16.62 28.55
C ASP A 140 10.40 16.06 29.56
N ASP A 141 10.00 15.13 30.41
CA ASP A 141 10.86 14.45 31.40
C ASP A 141 11.45 13.13 30.84
N GLY A 142 11.17 12.79 29.59
CA GLY A 142 11.66 11.56 28.92
C GLY A 142 10.89 10.29 29.32
N PHE A 143 9.74 10.41 30.01
CA PHE A 143 8.85 9.30 30.27
C PHE A 143 7.93 9.07 29.07
N LYS A 144 7.60 7.81 28.82
CA LYS A 144 6.65 7.46 27.75
C LYS A 144 5.26 7.93 28.11
N ALA A 145 4.74 8.91 27.37
CA ALA A 145 3.36 9.33 27.48
C ALA A 145 2.45 8.30 26.82
N ARG A 146 1.19 8.23 27.27
CA ARG A 146 0.22 7.30 26.70
C ARG A 146 0.01 7.57 25.21
N SER A 147 0.20 6.54 24.41
CA SER A 147 -0.07 6.58 22.98
C SER A 147 -0.96 5.39 22.57
N LEU A 148 -2.06 5.71 21.90
CA LEU A 148 -3.07 4.72 21.49
C LEU A 148 -2.86 4.20 20.07
N TRP A 149 -1.74 4.54 19.42
CA TRP A 149 -1.47 4.18 18.02
C TRP A 149 -1.65 2.69 17.70
N PRO A 150 -1.34 1.72 18.61
CA PRO A 150 -1.52 0.31 18.31
C PRO A 150 -3.00 -0.10 18.19
N LEU A 151 -3.91 0.69 18.74
CA LEU A 151 -5.36 0.44 18.71
C LEU A 151 -6.06 1.24 17.61
N VAL A 152 -5.34 2.09 16.88
CA VAL A 152 -5.88 2.92 15.79
C VAL A 152 -5.95 2.11 14.51
N SER A 153 -7.13 2.02 13.93
CA SER A 153 -7.36 1.38 12.64
C SER A 153 -6.97 2.28 11.46
N ILE A 154 -7.43 3.52 11.51
CA ILE A 154 -7.15 4.52 10.46
C ILE A 154 -7.32 5.93 11.01
N ILE A 155 -6.48 6.83 10.55
CA ILE A 155 -6.61 8.27 10.75
C ILE A 155 -6.97 8.89 9.40
N THR A 156 -8.14 9.53 9.34
CA THR A 156 -8.58 10.25 8.13
C THR A 156 -8.45 11.74 8.36
N VAL A 157 -7.59 12.40 7.58
CA VAL A 157 -7.39 13.86 7.66
C VAL A 157 -8.06 14.54 6.47
N HIS A 158 -8.97 15.44 6.77
CA HIS A 158 -9.67 16.27 5.78
C HIS A 158 -9.02 17.66 5.77
N PHE A 159 -8.60 18.09 4.59
CA PHE A 159 -8.05 19.44 4.37
C PHE A 159 -8.39 19.92 2.96
N ASP A 160 -8.42 21.22 2.80
CA ASP A 160 -8.75 21.83 1.51
C ASP A 160 -7.48 22.08 0.67
N ASP A 161 -7.31 21.28 -0.38
CA ASP A 161 -6.23 21.41 -1.36
C ASP A 161 -6.79 21.13 -2.78
N PRO A 162 -6.24 21.75 -3.83
CA PRO A 162 -6.67 21.47 -5.20
C PRO A 162 -6.72 19.99 -5.57
N ILE A 163 -5.83 19.14 -5.00
CA ILE A 163 -5.82 17.70 -5.26
C ILE A 163 -7.01 17.02 -4.57
N THR A 164 -7.28 17.35 -3.31
CA THR A 164 -8.39 16.74 -2.55
C THR A 164 -9.75 17.17 -3.08
N ARG A 165 -9.87 18.39 -3.61
CA ARG A 165 -11.08 18.86 -4.32
C ARG A 165 -11.43 18.04 -5.55
N LEU A 166 -10.48 17.31 -6.10
CA LEU A 166 -10.72 16.37 -7.21
C LEU A 166 -11.29 15.01 -6.75
N GLY A 167 -11.49 14.81 -5.46
CA GLY A 167 -11.93 13.55 -4.88
C GLY A 167 -10.80 12.53 -4.73
N ILE A 168 -9.54 12.96 -4.84
CA ILE A 168 -8.39 12.08 -4.63
C ILE A 168 -8.16 11.93 -3.12
N VAL A 169 -8.11 10.68 -2.67
CA VAL A 169 -7.77 10.31 -1.29
C VAL A 169 -6.41 9.64 -1.31
N PHE A 170 -5.46 10.21 -0.56
CA PHE A 170 -4.16 9.59 -0.34
C PHE A 170 -4.22 8.71 0.90
N MET A 171 -3.71 7.50 0.77
CA MET A 171 -3.51 6.60 1.90
C MET A 171 -2.02 6.35 2.05
N ASP A 172 -1.45 6.80 3.18
CA ASP A 172 -0.13 6.39 3.61
C ASP A 172 -0.22 5.01 4.25
N ALA A 173 0.52 4.07 3.70
CA ALA A 173 0.53 2.70 4.17
C ALA A 173 1.94 2.31 4.64
N PRO A 174 2.07 1.55 5.72
CA PRO A 174 3.37 1.06 6.16
C PRO A 174 4.08 0.30 5.04
N GLY A 175 5.38 0.46 4.99
CA GLY A 175 6.22 -0.24 4.02
C GLY A 175 6.11 -1.76 4.13
N SER A 176 6.47 -2.46 3.07
CA SER A 176 6.51 -3.94 3.08
C SER A 176 7.58 -4.51 4.03
N THR A 177 8.56 -3.68 4.39
CA THR A 177 9.63 -3.99 5.35
C THR A 177 9.34 -3.48 6.77
N ASP A 178 8.15 -2.93 7.02
CA ASP A 178 7.77 -2.50 8.36
C ASP A 178 7.71 -3.72 9.29
N THR A 179 8.50 -3.73 10.33
CA THR A 179 8.57 -4.81 11.32
C THR A 179 7.30 -4.87 12.16
N SER A 180 6.59 -3.75 12.32
CA SER A 180 5.36 -3.68 13.12
C SER A 180 4.23 -4.52 12.51
N ARG A 181 3.90 -5.63 13.19
CA ARG A 181 2.80 -6.53 12.81
C ARG A 181 1.45 -5.80 12.78
N ILE A 182 1.21 -4.92 13.76
CA ILE A 182 -0.04 -4.16 13.88
C ILE A 182 -0.25 -3.27 12.64
N ARG A 183 0.78 -2.51 12.25
CA ARG A 183 0.73 -1.64 11.08
C ARG A 183 0.49 -2.42 9.80
N ARG A 184 1.11 -3.59 9.65
CA ARG A 184 0.91 -4.45 8.48
C ARG A 184 -0.51 -4.99 8.40
N MET A 185 -1.13 -5.38 9.51
CA MET A 185 -2.52 -5.84 9.56
C MET A 185 -3.50 -4.72 9.17
N SER A 186 -3.32 -3.53 9.73
CA SER A 186 -4.13 -2.35 9.36
C SER A 186 -4.01 -2.05 7.85
N ALA A 187 -2.79 -2.04 7.32
CA ALA A 187 -2.54 -1.78 5.91
C ALA A 187 -3.20 -2.82 4.98
N ALA A 188 -3.19 -4.09 5.34
CA ALA A 188 -3.76 -5.16 4.52
C ALA A 188 -5.26 -4.95 4.26
N LYS A 189 -6.01 -4.52 5.27
CA LYS A 189 -7.46 -4.23 5.17
C LYS A 189 -7.75 -3.12 4.15
N HIS A 190 -6.93 -2.08 4.14
CA HIS A 190 -7.15 -0.90 3.29
C HIS A 190 -6.51 -1.02 1.91
N LYS A 191 -5.52 -1.90 1.74
CA LYS A 191 -4.85 -2.14 0.44
C LYS A 191 -5.81 -2.58 -0.67
N GLN A 192 -6.92 -3.21 -0.35
CA GLN A 192 -7.92 -3.66 -1.34
C GLN A 192 -8.70 -2.51 -1.97
N LEU A 193 -8.86 -1.39 -1.26
CA LEU A 193 -9.63 -0.22 -1.71
C LEU A 193 -8.86 0.69 -2.67
N ARG A 194 -7.56 0.48 -2.83
CA ARG A 194 -6.70 1.32 -3.68
C ARG A 194 -7.05 1.19 -5.16
N THR A 195 -7.21 2.32 -5.84
CA THR A 195 -7.36 2.38 -7.29
C THR A 195 -6.02 2.59 -7.99
N HIS A 196 -5.12 3.36 -7.39
CA HIS A 196 -3.77 3.65 -7.86
C HIS A 196 -2.76 3.36 -6.76
N VAL A 197 -1.52 3.08 -7.12
CA VAL A 197 -0.42 2.83 -6.18
C VAL A 197 0.75 3.72 -6.52
N LEU A 198 1.19 4.49 -5.53
CA LEU A 198 2.43 5.25 -5.57
C LEU A 198 3.49 4.47 -4.78
N ILE A 199 4.42 3.84 -5.48
CA ILE A 199 5.51 3.08 -4.86
C ILE A 199 6.66 4.03 -4.61
N VAL A 200 6.96 4.30 -3.32
CA VAL A 200 8.07 5.15 -2.92
C VAL A 200 9.27 4.28 -2.58
N THR A 201 10.37 4.46 -3.29
CA THR A 201 11.60 3.67 -3.10
C THR A 201 12.83 4.55 -3.26
N ASP A 202 13.87 4.29 -2.45
CA ASP A 202 15.13 5.03 -2.53
C ASP A 202 15.77 4.88 -3.92
N ALA A 203 16.22 6.00 -4.49
CA ALA A 203 16.83 6.04 -5.82
C ALA A 203 18.07 5.14 -5.97
N ALA A 204 18.80 4.91 -4.88
CA ALA A 204 20.00 4.07 -4.88
C ALA A 204 19.65 2.57 -4.94
N ARG A 205 18.54 2.16 -4.33
CA ARG A 205 18.13 0.75 -4.16
C ARG A 205 16.99 0.33 -5.08
N ALA A 206 16.30 1.28 -5.72
CA ALA A 206 15.08 1.04 -6.50
C ALA A 206 15.21 -0.08 -7.55
N LYS A 207 16.40 -0.23 -8.14
CA LYS A 207 16.67 -1.25 -9.16
C LYS A 207 16.69 -2.67 -8.60
N ASP A 208 17.19 -2.81 -7.37
CA ASP A 208 17.48 -4.13 -6.78
C ASP A 208 16.47 -4.51 -5.70
N ASP A 209 15.54 -3.61 -5.34
CA ASP A 209 14.52 -3.86 -4.34
C ASP A 209 13.44 -4.83 -4.88
N PRO A 210 13.38 -6.07 -4.37
CA PRO A 210 12.40 -7.05 -4.80
C PRO A 210 10.96 -6.67 -4.43
N THR A 211 10.80 -5.77 -3.45
CA THR A 211 9.49 -5.33 -2.97
C THR A 211 8.79 -4.45 -4.00
N VAL A 212 9.54 -3.63 -4.74
CA VAL A 212 9.01 -2.82 -5.84
C VAL A 212 8.42 -3.72 -6.93
N ALA A 213 9.15 -4.74 -7.36
CA ALA A 213 8.68 -5.70 -8.37
C ALA A 213 7.44 -6.48 -7.88
N LYS A 214 7.42 -6.87 -6.59
CA LYS A 214 6.28 -7.57 -5.97
C LYS A 214 5.03 -6.70 -5.93
N GLU A 215 5.14 -5.45 -5.53
CA GLU A 215 3.99 -4.51 -5.49
C GLU A 215 3.49 -4.19 -6.91
N VAL A 216 4.38 -3.96 -7.87
CA VAL A 216 4.01 -3.78 -9.28
C VAL A 216 3.27 -5.01 -9.83
N LYS A 217 3.78 -6.21 -9.55
CA LYS A 217 3.14 -7.47 -9.94
C LYS A 217 1.75 -7.63 -9.34
N SER A 218 1.54 -7.20 -8.09
CA SER A 218 0.23 -7.25 -7.42
C SER A 218 -0.84 -6.43 -8.13
N MET A 219 -0.43 -5.41 -8.89
CA MET A 219 -1.33 -4.51 -9.64
C MET A 219 -1.51 -4.90 -11.12
N ARG A 220 -0.86 -5.98 -11.57
CA ARG A 220 -0.87 -6.41 -12.98
C ARG A 220 -2.27 -6.51 -13.57
N ASN A 221 -3.23 -7.05 -12.82
CA ASN A 221 -4.61 -7.25 -13.28
C ASN A 221 -5.45 -5.96 -13.31
N ARG A 222 -4.93 -4.85 -12.74
CA ARG A 222 -5.64 -3.56 -12.66
C ARG A 222 -5.20 -2.54 -13.72
N GLY A 223 -4.19 -2.87 -14.52
CA GLY A 223 -3.65 -2.01 -15.58
C GLY A 223 -2.38 -1.26 -15.15
N SER A 224 -1.42 -1.16 -16.08
CA SER A 224 -0.11 -0.52 -15.86
C SER A 224 -0.17 0.97 -15.55
N GLY A 225 -1.19 1.68 -16.04
CA GLY A 225 -1.39 3.12 -15.78
C GLY A 225 -1.77 3.47 -14.35
N ARG A 226 -2.06 2.47 -13.51
CA ARG A 226 -2.45 2.66 -12.10
C ARG A 226 -1.29 2.54 -11.11
N VAL A 227 -0.09 2.35 -11.61
CA VAL A 227 1.13 2.26 -10.80
C VAL A 227 2.07 3.38 -11.19
N VAL A 228 2.57 4.10 -10.19
CA VAL A 228 3.60 5.14 -10.36
C VAL A 228 4.73 4.86 -9.38
N VAL A 229 5.96 4.90 -9.85
CA VAL A 229 7.13 4.75 -8.99
C VAL A 229 7.76 6.11 -8.72
N ILE A 230 8.03 6.39 -7.46
CA ILE A 230 8.60 7.64 -6.98
C ILE A 230 9.92 7.34 -6.29
N SER A 231 11.00 7.93 -6.78
CA SER A 231 12.31 7.88 -6.15
C SER A 231 12.65 9.25 -5.56
N PRO A 232 12.45 9.45 -4.24
CA PRO A 232 12.81 10.69 -3.57
C PRO A 232 14.32 10.86 -3.46
N ARG A 233 14.76 12.04 -2.98
CA ARG A 233 16.16 12.39 -2.73
C ARG A 233 17.03 12.30 -3.99
N SER A 234 16.49 12.66 -5.14
CA SER A 234 17.26 12.68 -6.39
C SER A 234 18.44 13.65 -6.38
N ASP A 235 18.40 14.67 -5.50
CA ASP A 235 19.44 15.67 -5.25
C ASP A 235 20.65 15.14 -4.46
N VAL A 236 20.53 14.00 -3.78
CA VAL A 236 21.63 13.37 -3.04
C VAL A 236 22.51 12.60 -4.03
N ILE A 237 23.65 13.21 -4.38
CA ILE A 237 24.66 12.58 -5.22
C ILE A 237 25.73 12.01 -4.29
N GLY A 238 25.90 10.69 -4.29
CA GLY A 238 27.13 10.08 -3.77
C GLY A 238 28.28 10.31 -4.76
N ASP A 239 29.52 10.14 -4.29
CA ASP A 239 30.75 10.27 -5.10
C ASP A 239 30.90 9.20 -6.19
N SER A 240 29.84 8.46 -6.50
CA SER A 240 29.83 7.41 -7.52
C SER A 240 30.00 7.97 -8.92
N THR A 241 30.75 7.25 -9.72
CA THR A 241 30.98 7.46 -11.15
C THR A 241 29.71 7.84 -11.91
N MET A 242 29.81 8.81 -12.82
CA MET A 242 28.71 9.19 -13.70
C MET A 242 28.14 7.96 -14.42
N PRO A 243 26.79 7.80 -14.44
CA PRO A 243 26.19 6.72 -15.18
C PRO A 243 26.51 6.85 -16.69
N PRO A 244 26.50 5.73 -17.43
CA PRO A 244 26.73 5.77 -18.87
C PRO A 244 25.64 6.64 -19.54
N GLY A 245 26.05 7.74 -20.14
CA GLY A 245 25.21 8.68 -20.87
C GLY A 245 25.54 8.67 -22.36
N SER A 246 24.76 9.41 -23.17
CA SER A 246 25.07 9.67 -24.55
C SER A 246 26.39 10.44 -24.67
N GLN A 247 27.05 10.42 -25.84
CA GLN A 247 28.27 11.20 -26.05
C GLN A 247 28.03 12.69 -25.78
N ARG A 248 26.88 13.24 -26.20
CA ARG A 248 26.49 14.63 -25.90
C ARG A 248 26.41 14.92 -24.40
N ASP A 249 25.88 13.99 -23.60
CA ASP A 249 25.77 14.16 -22.15
C ASP A 249 27.16 14.20 -21.49
N LYS A 250 28.11 13.37 -21.99
CA LYS A 250 29.52 13.36 -21.56
C LYS A 250 30.23 14.65 -21.91
N ASP A 251 30.08 15.12 -23.15
CA ASP A 251 30.67 16.35 -23.62
C ASP A 251 30.16 17.56 -22.82
N THR A 252 28.87 17.60 -22.52
CA THR A 252 28.27 18.66 -21.69
C THR A 252 28.82 18.61 -20.26
N ALA A 253 28.95 17.44 -19.67
CA ALA A 253 29.53 17.28 -18.33
C ALA A 253 30.97 17.76 -18.27
N GLU A 254 31.75 17.42 -19.29
CA GLU A 254 33.16 17.85 -19.38
C GLU A 254 33.29 19.36 -19.58
N GLN A 255 32.46 19.98 -20.43
CA GLN A 255 32.38 21.42 -20.57
C GLN A 255 32.05 22.15 -19.26
N LEU A 256 31.04 21.65 -18.53
CA LEU A 256 30.66 22.23 -17.24
C LEU A 256 31.79 22.10 -16.23
N LYS A 257 32.43 20.94 -16.14
CA LYS A 257 33.59 20.70 -15.26
C LYS A 257 34.78 21.61 -15.60
N ARG A 258 35.10 21.77 -16.89
CA ARG A 258 36.15 22.69 -17.35
C ARG A 258 35.84 24.14 -16.94
N LYS A 259 34.57 24.57 -17.09
CA LYS A 259 34.12 25.91 -16.68
C LYS A 259 34.25 26.13 -15.17
N VAL A 260 33.86 25.15 -14.33
CA VAL A 260 34.06 25.22 -12.87
C VAL A 260 35.55 25.36 -12.56
N SER A 261 36.39 24.49 -13.12
CA SER A 261 37.85 24.52 -12.86
C SER A 261 38.51 25.83 -13.32
N GLN A 262 38.02 26.42 -14.41
CA GLN A 262 38.50 27.72 -14.85
C GLN A 262 38.15 28.82 -13.83
N LEU A 263 36.89 28.90 -13.41
CA LEU A 263 36.45 29.90 -12.43
C LEU A 263 37.13 29.72 -11.06
N GLU A 264 37.38 28.49 -10.64
CA GLU A 264 38.17 28.21 -9.42
C GLU A 264 39.58 28.77 -9.50
N LYS A 265 40.24 28.62 -10.66
CA LYS A 265 41.57 29.21 -10.89
C LYS A 265 41.51 30.72 -10.85
N GLU A 266 40.48 31.34 -11.45
CA GLU A 266 40.31 32.79 -11.45
C GLU A 266 40.07 33.34 -10.03
N VAL A 267 39.25 32.66 -9.20
CA VAL A 267 39.03 33.01 -7.78
C VAL A 267 40.33 32.89 -6.98
N ASN A 268 41.05 31.77 -7.12
CA ASN A 268 42.32 31.56 -6.43
C ASN A 268 43.40 32.58 -6.84
N ALA A 269 43.41 33.00 -8.11
CA ALA A 269 44.32 34.02 -8.59
C ALA A 269 44.02 35.40 -7.99
N LEU A 270 42.70 35.74 -7.82
CA LEU A 270 42.29 36.96 -7.14
C LEU A 270 42.61 36.90 -5.64
N ASP A 271 42.43 35.77 -4.98
CA ASP A 271 42.80 35.58 -3.57
C ASP A 271 44.31 35.80 -3.37
N SER A 272 45.12 35.32 -4.28
CA SER A 272 46.55 35.53 -4.23
C SER A 272 46.95 36.99 -4.47
N LYS A 273 46.18 37.75 -5.26
CA LYS A 273 46.36 39.19 -5.47
C LYS A 273 45.95 39.98 -4.23
N LEU A 274 44.79 39.68 -3.63
CA LEU A 274 44.27 40.34 -2.44
C LEU A 274 45.24 40.31 -1.27
N CYS A 275 46.08 39.27 -1.17
CA CYS A 275 47.13 39.19 -0.14
C CYS A 275 48.32 40.14 -0.32
N ARG A 276 48.37 40.95 -1.43
CA ARG A 276 49.55 41.74 -1.80
C ARG A 276 49.25 43.21 -2.13
N VAL A 277 48.06 43.72 -1.85
CA VAL A 277 47.54 45.01 -2.38
C VAL A 277 47.24 45.99 -1.25
N ASP A 278 47.34 47.30 -1.52
CA ASP A 278 47.00 48.41 -0.60
C ASP A 278 45.49 48.59 -0.48
N GLU A 279 45.04 49.27 0.61
CA GLU A 279 43.62 49.37 1.05
C GLU A 279 42.66 49.91 -0.03
N ASP A 280 43.10 50.85 -0.90
CA ASP A 280 42.26 51.44 -1.94
C ASP A 280 41.94 50.47 -3.10
N GLU A 281 42.81 49.58 -3.42
CA GLU A 281 42.65 48.57 -4.47
C GLU A 281 41.99 47.29 -3.94
N GLU A 282 42.10 47.04 -2.65
CA GLU A 282 41.49 45.92 -1.94
C GLU A 282 39.97 45.90 -2.12
N LEU A 283 39.29 47.04 -1.93
CA LEU A 283 37.85 47.13 -2.07
C LEU A 283 37.34 46.79 -3.47
N ARG A 284 38.10 47.15 -4.49
CA ARG A 284 37.79 46.83 -5.90
C ARG A 284 37.92 45.33 -6.16
N LEU A 285 39.02 44.74 -5.72
CA LEU A 285 39.27 43.30 -5.86
C LEU A 285 38.27 42.44 -5.06
N LEU A 286 37.84 42.91 -3.90
CA LEU A 286 36.79 42.24 -3.11
C LEU A 286 35.43 42.24 -3.82
N LYS A 287 35.09 43.32 -4.55
CA LYS A 287 33.86 43.35 -5.38
C LYS A 287 33.98 42.37 -6.54
N GLU A 288 35.10 42.36 -7.26
CA GLU A 288 35.36 41.44 -8.35
C GLU A 288 35.35 39.97 -7.91
N LYS A 289 35.98 39.67 -6.76
CA LYS A 289 35.93 38.35 -6.14
C LYS A 289 34.50 37.93 -5.85
N ARG A 290 33.68 38.81 -5.25
CA ARG A 290 32.28 38.52 -4.95
C ARG A 290 31.47 38.18 -6.21
N GLU A 291 31.72 38.88 -7.32
CA GLU A 291 31.08 38.56 -8.60
C GLU A 291 31.52 37.21 -9.15
N LEU A 292 32.80 36.89 -9.06
CA LEU A 292 33.35 35.62 -9.49
C LEU A 292 32.86 34.47 -8.60
N ASP A 293 32.80 34.65 -7.29
CA ASP A 293 32.21 33.64 -6.36
C ASP A 293 30.78 33.30 -6.70
N VAL A 294 29.98 34.31 -7.09
CA VAL A 294 28.59 34.09 -7.56
C VAL A 294 28.59 33.31 -8.87
N ARG A 295 29.47 33.62 -9.81
CA ARG A 295 29.59 32.90 -11.09
C ARG A 295 30.08 31.47 -10.89
N LEU A 296 31.07 31.30 -10.02
CA LEU A 296 31.56 29.96 -9.63
C LEU A 296 30.47 29.12 -9.02
N LYS A 297 29.73 29.66 -8.02
CA LYS A 297 28.61 28.97 -7.41
C LYS A 297 27.51 28.57 -8.39
N HIS A 298 27.20 29.48 -9.34
CA HIS A 298 26.26 29.19 -10.40
C HIS A 298 26.74 28.06 -11.33
N ALA A 299 28.04 28.07 -11.70
CA ALA A 299 28.64 27.03 -12.53
C ALA A 299 28.65 25.66 -11.80
N GLN A 300 29.02 25.63 -10.52
CA GLN A 300 28.96 24.43 -9.67
C GLN A 300 27.52 23.89 -9.54
N ASN A 301 26.54 24.76 -9.34
CA ASN A 301 25.14 24.34 -9.29
C ASN A 301 24.67 23.75 -10.63
N ARG A 302 25.06 24.33 -11.76
CA ARG A 302 24.74 23.77 -13.08
C ARG A 302 25.41 22.41 -13.32
N GLU A 303 26.66 22.25 -12.94
CA GLU A 303 27.37 20.97 -13.06
C GLU A 303 26.66 19.91 -12.18
N LYS A 304 26.33 20.25 -10.94
CA LYS A 304 25.61 19.38 -10.02
C LYS A 304 24.22 19.04 -10.56
N ALA A 305 23.45 20.00 -11.05
CA ALA A 305 22.15 19.78 -11.68
C ALA A 305 22.24 18.81 -12.86
N HIS A 306 23.25 18.98 -13.73
CA HIS A 306 23.47 18.07 -14.85
C HIS A 306 23.75 16.63 -14.39
N ARG A 307 24.59 16.44 -13.38
CA ARG A 307 24.88 15.11 -12.78
C ARG A 307 23.63 14.47 -12.20
N ILE A 308 22.81 15.24 -11.48
CA ILE A 308 21.51 14.78 -10.94
C ILE A 308 20.60 14.34 -12.08
N HIS A 309 20.49 15.16 -13.13
CA HIS A 309 19.63 14.87 -14.29
C HIS A 309 20.05 13.56 -14.98
N MET A 310 21.34 13.38 -15.23
CA MET A 310 21.89 12.18 -15.87
C MET A 310 21.61 10.91 -15.06
N ARG A 311 21.87 10.98 -13.75
CA ARG A 311 21.57 9.86 -12.84
C ARG A 311 20.09 9.53 -12.81
N SER A 312 19.25 10.55 -12.68
CA SER A 312 17.79 10.39 -12.66
C SER A 312 17.26 9.80 -13.97
N LYS A 313 17.80 10.24 -15.12
CA LYS A 313 17.46 9.70 -16.45
C LYS A 313 17.85 8.23 -16.58
N SER A 314 19.07 7.87 -16.18
CA SER A 314 19.56 6.49 -16.21
C SER A 314 18.74 5.58 -15.28
N ASN A 315 18.46 6.03 -14.06
CA ASN A 315 17.68 5.26 -13.10
C ASN A 315 16.23 5.06 -13.57
N ARG A 316 15.59 6.11 -14.09
CA ARG A 316 14.23 6.01 -14.65
C ARG A 316 14.16 5.01 -15.79
N LYS A 317 15.12 5.08 -16.73
CA LYS A 317 15.18 4.16 -17.86
C LYS A 317 15.31 2.71 -17.38
N ALA A 318 16.33 2.42 -16.57
CA ALA A 318 16.60 1.07 -16.09
C ALA A 318 15.44 0.51 -15.25
N LEU A 319 14.79 1.34 -14.43
CA LEU A 319 13.66 0.91 -13.62
C LEU A 319 12.41 0.69 -14.47
N SER A 320 12.15 1.58 -15.44
CA SER A 320 11.00 1.44 -16.35
C SER A 320 11.12 0.18 -17.22
N GLU A 321 12.32 -0.15 -17.72
CA GLU A 321 12.58 -1.38 -18.48
C GLU A 321 12.33 -2.61 -17.60
N LYS A 322 12.94 -2.68 -16.40
CA LYS A 322 12.76 -3.80 -15.47
C LYS A 322 11.29 -4.02 -15.07
N LEU A 323 10.54 -2.94 -14.83
CA LEU A 323 9.14 -3.02 -14.43
C LEU A 323 8.22 -3.33 -15.62
N GLY A 324 8.57 -2.92 -16.84
CA GLY A 324 7.91 -3.33 -18.08
C GLY A 324 7.93 -4.86 -18.25
N ASP A 325 9.09 -5.47 -18.02
CA ASP A 325 9.27 -6.92 -18.07
C ASP A 325 8.39 -7.65 -17.03
N VAL A 326 8.32 -7.11 -15.80
CA VAL A 326 7.49 -7.67 -14.72
C VAL A 326 6.00 -7.65 -15.06
N LEU A 327 5.55 -6.61 -15.78
CA LEU A 327 4.15 -6.48 -16.18
C LEU A 327 3.81 -7.27 -17.44
N ASN A 328 4.79 -7.78 -18.18
CA ASN A 328 4.61 -8.36 -19.53
C ASN A 328 3.78 -7.42 -20.44
N SER A 329 3.99 -6.12 -20.33
CA SER A 329 3.23 -5.08 -21.01
C SER A 329 4.18 -4.14 -21.73
N GLN A 330 3.82 -3.72 -22.95
CA GLN A 330 4.51 -2.62 -23.65
C GLN A 330 4.28 -1.25 -22.99
N ALA A 331 3.32 -1.17 -22.04
CA ALA A 331 3.05 0.07 -21.33
C ALA A 331 4.14 0.35 -20.29
N GLN A 332 4.81 1.47 -20.43
CA GLN A 332 5.84 1.92 -19.49
C GLN A 332 5.22 2.38 -18.18
N VAL A 333 5.77 1.89 -17.07
CA VAL A 333 5.42 2.39 -15.73
C VAL A 333 6.02 3.78 -15.54
N PRO A 334 5.23 4.80 -15.20
CA PRO A 334 5.77 6.13 -14.92
C PRO A 334 6.70 6.09 -13.71
N VAL A 335 7.92 6.60 -13.88
CA VAL A 335 8.94 6.69 -12.83
C VAL A 335 9.35 8.14 -12.64
N PHE A 336 9.27 8.66 -11.43
CA PHE A 336 9.62 10.02 -11.06
C PHE A 336 10.77 10.03 -10.06
N SER A 337 11.91 10.59 -10.45
CA SER A 337 13.01 10.87 -9.51
C SER A 337 12.84 12.30 -9.01
N ILE A 338 12.39 12.47 -7.77
CA ILE A 338 11.97 13.76 -7.22
C ILE A 338 12.95 14.30 -6.18
N SER A 339 13.04 15.64 -6.06
CA SER A 339 13.70 16.32 -4.96
C SER A 339 12.72 17.21 -4.19
N ASN A 340 12.28 16.73 -3.03
CA ASN A 340 11.40 17.49 -2.15
C ASN A 340 12.14 18.68 -1.52
N LEU A 341 13.43 18.51 -1.20
CA LEU A 341 14.23 19.55 -0.54
C LEU A 341 14.40 20.77 -1.45
N GLU A 342 14.82 20.54 -2.71
CA GLU A 342 15.01 21.62 -3.67
C GLU A 342 13.67 22.29 -4.01
N TYR A 343 12.59 21.52 -4.16
CA TYR A 343 11.25 22.08 -4.38
C TYR A 343 10.76 22.92 -3.19
N ALA A 344 10.98 22.46 -1.97
CA ALA A 344 10.61 23.20 -0.77
C ALA A 344 11.36 24.54 -0.64
N ARG A 345 12.63 24.60 -1.10
CA ARG A 345 13.39 25.84 -1.16
C ARG A 345 12.74 26.87 -2.09
N HIS A 346 12.28 26.42 -3.27
CA HIS A 346 11.53 27.32 -4.18
C HIS A 346 10.24 27.84 -3.57
N LEU A 347 9.50 27.01 -2.82
CA LEU A 347 8.25 27.43 -2.18
C LEU A 347 8.45 28.40 -1.00
N LYS A 348 9.48 28.16 -0.18
CA LYS A 348 9.78 28.99 1.00
C LYS A 348 10.51 30.27 0.66
N GLY A 349 11.07 30.36 -0.55
CA GLY A 349 12.03 31.38 -0.93
C GLY A 349 13.45 31.04 -0.44
N PHE A 350 14.45 31.64 -1.07
CA PHE A 350 15.85 31.41 -0.77
C PHE A 350 16.68 32.67 -0.94
N HIS A 351 17.76 32.78 -0.18
CA HIS A 351 18.75 33.81 -0.36
C HIS A 351 19.70 33.42 -1.52
N ALA A 352 20.23 34.38 -2.27
CA ALA A 352 21.07 34.14 -3.44
C ALA A 352 22.24 33.17 -3.19
N LYS A 353 22.83 33.20 -1.98
CA LYS A 353 23.89 32.27 -1.56
C LYS A 353 23.41 30.81 -1.43
N ASN A 354 22.13 30.59 -1.19
CA ASN A 354 21.51 29.27 -0.96
C ASN A 354 20.54 28.93 -2.09
N ALA A 355 20.77 29.44 -3.29
CA ALA A 355 19.93 29.17 -4.46
C ALA A 355 19.81 27.65 -4.71
N PRO A 356 18.62 27.15 -5.01
CA PRO A 356 18.39 25.75 -5.35
C PRO A 356 19.28 25.32 -6.51
N VAL A 357 19.75 24.08 -6.44
CA VAL A 357 20.55 23.49 -7.50
C VAL A 357 19.69 23.14 -8.71
N LEU A 358 18.49 22.63 -8.46
CA LEU A 358 17.51 22.24 -9.48
C LEU A 358 16.49 23.36 -9.69
N SER A 359 16.09 23.60 -10.93
CA SER A 359 14.90 24.39 -11.23
C SER A 359 13.63 23.68 -10.75
N VAL A 360 12.53 24.41 -10.66
CA VAL A 360 11.24 23.86 -10.22
C VAL A 360 10.84 22.63 -11.05
N GLU A 361 10.99 22.69 -12.37
CA GLU A 361 10.64 21.58 -13.27
C GLU A 361 11.61 20.40 -13.14
N GLU A 362 12.89 20.65 -12.92
CA GLU A 362 13.90 19.60 -12.74
C GLU A 362 13.72 18.83 -11.42
N THR A 363 13.03 19.39 -10.43
CA THR A 363 12.65 18.65 -9.22
C THR A 363 11.66 17.52 -9.49
N MET A 364 11.05 17.47 -10.67
CA MET A 364 10.02 16.53 -11.11
C MET A 364 8.73 16.55 -10.26
N ILE A 365 8.61 17.39 -9.25
CA ILE A 365 7.39 17.53 -8.46
C ILE A 365 6.22 18.06 -9.30
N PRO A 366 6.36 19.10 -10.15
CA PRO A 366 5.27 19.54 -11.01
C PRO A 366 4.80 18.44 -11.98
N ALA A 367 5.72 17.66 -12.53
CA ALA A 367 5.37 16.55 -13.42
C ALA A 367 4.60 15.44 -12.67
N LEU A 368 5.05 15.06 -11.47
CA LEU A 368 4.34 14.11 -10.60
C LEU A 368 2.93 14.63 -10.24
N ARG A 369 2.81 15.90 -9.87
CA ARG A 369 1.51 16.51 -9.57
C ARG A 369 0.57 16.45 -10.77
N ARG A 370 1.02 16.78 -11.99
CA ARG A 370 0.21 16.65 -13.21
C ARG A 370 -0.29 15.22 -13.42
N THR A 371 0.55 14.23 -13.18
CA THR A 371 0.17 12.81 -13.27
C THR A 371 -0.91 12.45 -12.26
N ILE A 372 -0.75 12.87 -11.00
CA ILE A 372 -1.75 12.62 -9.95
C ILE A 372 -3.07 13.34 -10.26
N PHE A 373 -3.03 14.58 -10.74
CA PHE A 373 -4.22 15.32 -11.16
C PHE A 373 -4.99 14.62 -12.31
N ALA A 374 -4.31 13.79 -13.10
CA ALA A 374 -4.93 13.05 -14.19
C ALA A 374 -5.64 11.76 -13.74
N PHE A 375 -5.38 11.24 -12.52
CA PHE A 375 -5.96 9.98 -12.03
C PHE A 375 -7.49 9.92 -12.09
N PRO A 376 -8.24 10.97 -11.70
CA PRO A 376 -9.71 10.92 -11.75
C PRO A 376 -10.29 11.14 -13.15
N ASN A 377 -9.48 11.44 -14.18
CA ASN A 377 -9.99 11.84 -15.50
C ASN A 377 -10.81 10.73 -16.16
N GLU A 378 -10.36 9.48 -16.09
CA GLU A 378 -11.10 8.35 -16.66
C GLU A 378 -12.45 8.15 -15.97
N ALA A 379 -12.47 8.18 -14.63
CA ALA A 379 -13.70 8.05 -13.87
C ALA A 379 -14.67 9.20 -14.15
N ARG A 380 -14.18 10.43 -14.19
CA ARG A 380 -14.98 11.61 -14.54
C ARG A 380 -15.53 11.57 -15.96
N LEU A 381 -14.71 11.12 -16.90
CA LEU A 381 -15.17 10.95 -18.28
C LEU A 381 -16.29 9.90 -18.37
N ASN A 382 -16.16 8.79 -17.66
CA ASN A 382 -17.19 7.74 -17.62
C ASN A 382 -18.46 8.24 -16.91
N GLU A 383 -18.33 8.99 -15.83
CA GLU A 383 -19.46 9.64 -15.16
C GLU A 383 -20.15 10.66 -16.08
N ALA A 384 -19.40 11.51 -16.76
CA ALA A 384 -19.96 12.45 -17.73
C ALA A 384 -20.68 11.74 -18.88
N LYS A 385 -20.12 10.65 -19.41
CA LYS A 385 -20.79 9.80 -20.40
C LYS A 385 -22.08 9.19 -19.84
N PHE A 386 -22.05 8.67 -18.63
CA PHE A 386 -23.24 8.14 -17.96
C PHE A 386 -24.33 9.21 -17.80
N ILE A 387 -23.97 10.39 -17.31
CA ILE A 387 -24.92 11.52 -17.17
C ILE A 387 -25.52 11.87 -18.53
N HIS A 388 -24.68 12.06 -19.54
CA HIS A 388 -25.11 12.48 -20.87
C HIS A 388 -25.95 11.43 -21.59
N HIS A 389 -25.51 10.17 -21.58
CA HIS A 389 -26.17 9.12 -22.39
C HIS A 389 -27.28 8.39 -21.65
N GLN A 390 -27.34 8.48 -20.31
CA GLN A 390 -28.33 7.73 -19.53
C GLN A 390 -29.16 8.63 -18.60
N ALA A 391 -28.53 9.43 -17.73
CA ALA A 391 -29.26 10.16 -16.69
C ALA A 391 -30.17 11.25 -17.28
N ILE A 392 -29.65 12.05 -18.22
CA ILE A 392 -30.42 13.12 -18.87
C ILE A 392 -31.56 12.55 -19.73
N PRO A 393 -31.34 11.59 -20.63
CA PRO A 393 -32.44 10.97 -21.40
C PRO A 393 -33.52 10.38 -20.49
N ARG A 394 -33.16 9.62 -19.45
CA ARG A 394 -34.11 9.07 -18.47
C ARG A 394 -34.92 10.16 -17.75
N LEU A 395 -34.28 11.28 -17.42
CA LEU A 395 -35.00 12.41 -16.82
C LEU A 395 -35.99 13.03 -17.80
N LEU A 396 -35.59 13.23 -19.05
CA LEU A 396 -36.46 13.75 -20.10
C LEU A 396 -37.64 12.82 -20.37
N GLU A 397 -37.41 11.51 -20.43
CA GLU A 397 -38.51 10.51 -20.57
C GLU A 397 -39.48 10.58 -19.40
N ARG A 398 -38.97 10.68 -18.15
CA ARG A 398 -39.83 10.86 -16.97
C ARG A 398 -40.65 12.14 -17.07
N LEU A 399 -40.05 13.26 -17.47
CA LEU A 399 -40.76 14.52 -17.66
C LEU A 399 -41.81 14.41 -18.74
N ASN A 400 -41.52 13.81 -19.89
CA ASN A 400 -42.46 13.58 -20.95
C ASN A 400 -43.65 12.69 -20.49
N LEU A 401 -43.38 11.65 -19.72
CA LEU A 401 -44.39 10.79 -19.12
C LEU A 401 -45.30 11.56 -18.15
N TYR A 402 -44.74 12.48 -17.38
CA TYR A 402 -45.49 13.35 -16.46
C TYR A 402 -46.36 14.38 -17.19
N THR A 403 -45.96 14.86 -18.35
CA THR A 403 -46.66 15.94 -19.09
C THR A 403 -47.66 15.42 -20.09
N SER A 404 -47.52 14.18 -20.59
CA SER A 404 -48.30 13.66 -21.71
C SER A 404 -49.61 12.95 -21.34
N ARG A 405 -49.83 12.56 -20.06
CA ARG A 405 -51.00 11.75 -19.65
C ARG A 405 -51.51 12.08 -18.25
N THR A 406 -52.77 11.67 -17.97
CA THR A 406 -53.34 11.79 -16.62
C THR A 406 -52.59 10.89 -15.64
N ALA A 407 -52.66 11.20 -14.32
CA ALA A 407 -52.00 10.42 -13.27
C ALA A 407 -52.50 8.96 -13.21
N VAL A 408 -53.76 8.73 -13.56
CA VAL A 408 -54.39 7.39 -13.58
C VAL A 408 -53.84 6.56 -14.74
N ASP A 409 -53.80 7.12 -15.94
CA ASP A 409 -53.27 6.43 -17.13
C ASP A 409 -51.78 6.05 -16.93
N ARG A 410 -51.00 6.97 -16.37
CA ARG A 410 -49.58 6.71 -16.04
C ARG A 410 -49.39 5.58 -15.03
N LYS A 411 -50.24 5.52 -14.02
CA LYS A 411 -50.17 4.47 -13.01
C LYS A 411 -50.47 3.10 -13.61
N THR A 412 -51.51 3.02 -14.42
CA THR A 412 -51.92 1.77 -15.07
C THR A 412 -50.85 1.27 -16.04
N ASP A 413 -50.28 2.18 -16.84
CA ASP A 413 -49.20 1.83 -17.76
C ASP A 413 -47.93 1.37 -17.00
N MET A 414 -47.53 2.09 -15.95
CA MET A 414 -46.39 1.70 -15.13
C MET A 414 -46.59 0.33 -14.44
N GLU A 415 -47.77 0.06 -13.96
CA GLU A 415 -48.09 -1.24 -13.36
C GLU A 415 -48.04 -2.37 -14.39
N THR A 416 -48.52 -2.14 -15.61
CA THR A 416 -48.57 -3.17 -16.66
C THR A 416 -47.20 -3.42 -17.28
N TYR A 417 -46.42 -2.36 -17.56
CA TYR A 417 -45.17 -2.49 -18.33
C TYR A 417 -43.89 -2.66 -17.48
N VAL A 418 -43.92 -2.25 -16.20
CA VAL A 418 -42.77 -2.30 -15.35
C VAL A 418 -42.88 -3.37 -14.26
N LYS A 419 -44.02 -3.46 -13.58
CA LYS A 419 -44.18 -4.43 -12.49
C LYS A 419 -44.20 -5.88 -12.96
N ALA A 420 -44.89 -6.18 -14.08
CA ALA A 420 -44.96 -7.54 -14.58
C ALA A 420 -43.59 -8.09 -15.06
N PRO A 421 -42.77 -7.32 -15.83
CA PRO A 421 -41.41 -7.73 -16.15
C PRO A 421 -40.46 -7.74 -14.95
N LEU A 422 -40.58 -6.79 -13.99
CA LEU A 422 -39.81 -6.79 -12.78
C LEU A 422 -40.03 -8.05 -11.91
N GLY A 423 -41.26 -8.61 -11.96
CA GLY A 423 -41.53 -9.91 -11.34
C GLY A 423 -40.70 -11.06 -11.93
N LYS A 424 -40.35 -10.98 -13.22
CA LYS A 424 -39.48 -11.96 -13.90
C LYS A 424 -37.99 -11.78 -13.54
N TYR A 425 -37.59 -10.57 -13.16
CA TYR A 425 -36.20 -10.28 -12.81
C TYR A 425 -35.69 -11.15 -11.65
N ALA A 426 -36.46 -11.25 -10.57
CA ALA A 426 -36.11 -12.09 -9.45
C ALA A 426 -35.93 -13.56 -9.87
N ALA A 427 -36.83 -14.08 -10.70
CA ALA A 427 -36.74 -15.45 -11.20
C ALA A 427 -35.49 -15.68 -12.11
N ILE A 428 -35.11 -14.70 -12.93
CA ILE A 428 -33.89 -14.76 -13.75
C ILE A 428 -32.66 -14.80 -12.84
N VAL A 429 -32.59 -13.91 -11.89
CA VAL A 429 -31.47 -13.84 -10.93
C VAL A 429 -31.38 -15.15 -10.15
N ASP A 430 -32.49 -15.63 -9.61
CA ASP A 430 -32.53 -16.89 -8.87
C ASP A 430 -32.11 -18.09 -9.72
N SER A 431 -32.54 -18.13 -10.99
CA SER A 431 -32.14 -19.17 -11.94
C SER A 431 -30.62 -19.17 -12.20
N VAL A 432 -30.03 -18.00 -12.38
CA VAL A 432 -28.58 -17.85 -12.61
C VAL A 432 -27.79 -18.27 -11.36
N PHE A 433 -28.22 -17.85 -10.18
CA PHE A 433 -27.58 -18.27 -8.92
C PHE A 433 -27.78 -19.76 -8.62
N ALA A 434 -28.91 -20.34 -8.96
CA ALA A 434 -29.13 -21.79 -8.85
C ALA A 434 -28.18 -22.57 -9.78
N SER A 435 -27.99 -22.08 -11.01
CA SER A 435 -27.03 -22.63 -11.96
C SER A 435 -25.59 -22.55 -11.44
N LEU A 436 -25.20 -21.41 -10.86
CA LEU A 436 -23.89 -21.27 -10.21
C LEU A 436 -23.73 -22.25 -9.06
N SER A 437 -24.72 -22.32 -8.17
CA SER A 437 -24.69 -23.24 -7.02
C SER A 437 -24.54 -24.69 -7.46
N GLN A 438 -25.30 -25.09 -8.47
CA GLN A 438 -25.19 -26.42 -9.08
C GLN A 438 -23.82 -26.68 -9.67
N LYS A 439 -23.24 -25.68 -10.35
CA LYS A 439 -21.90 -25.80 -10.96
C LYS A 439 -20.82 -25.90 -9.90
N VAL A 440 -20.87 -25.11 -8.84
CA VAL A 440 -19.95 -25.23 -7.69
C VAL A 440 -20.09 -26.62 -7.07
N GLN A 441 -21.31 -27.08 -6.85
CA GLN A 441 -21.55 -28.42 -6.30
C GLN A 441 -20.93 -29.51 -7.20
N GLN A 442 -21.13 -29.44 -8.51
CA GLN A 442 -20.64 -30.43 -9.47
C GLN A 442 -19.11 -30.36 -9.68
N THR A 443 -18.56 -29.15 -9.77
CA THR A 443 -17.14 -28.97 -10.17
C THR A 443 -16.20 -29.01 -8.98
N VAL A 444 -16.67 -28.60 -7.78
CA VAL A 444 -15.81 -28.52 -6.59
C VAL A 444 -16.27 -29.51 -5.53
N MET A 445 -17.51 -29.39 -5.04
CA MET A 445 -17.94 -30.14 -3.86
C MET A 445 -18.04 -31.65 -4.12
N THR A 446 -18.67 -32.04 -5.24
CA THR A 446 -18.83 -33.46 -5.57
C THR A 446 -17.50 -34.17 -5.80
N PRO A 447 -16.55 -33.62 -6.61
CA PRO A 447 -15.21 -34.22 -6.71
C PRO A 447 -14.46 -34.30 -5.39
N LEU A 448 -14.52 -33.24 -4.57
CA LEU A 448 -13.86 -33.23 -3.24
C LEU A 448 -14.37 -34.38 -2.36
N VAL A 449 -15.71 -34.57 -2.29
CA VAL A 449 -16.30 -35.68 -1.50
C VAL A 449 -15.93 -37.05 -2.08
N TYR A 450 -15.90 -37.18 -3.41
CA TYR A 450 -15.54 -38.44 -4.05
C TYR A 450 -14.06 -38.80 -3.84
N GLU A 451 -13.18 -37.82 -3.88
CA GLU A 451 -11.73 -37.99 -3.73
C GLU A 451 -11.31 -38.10 -2.25
N GLU A 452 -12.15 -37.75 -1.28
CA GLU A 452 -11.81 -37.75 0.14
C GLU A 452 -11.26 -39.11 0.62
N GLN A 453 -11.89 -40.23 0.20
CA GLN A 453 -11.43 -41.56 0.53
C GLN A 453 -10.07 -41.88 -0.11
N GLN A 454 -9.87 -41.46 -1.33
CA GLN A 454 -8.61 -41.65 -2.04
C GLN A 454 -7.48 -40.85 -1.39
N TRP A 455 -7.73 -39.58 -1.02
CA TRP A 455 -6.75 -38.78 -0.30
C TRP A 455 -6.43 -39.35 1.07
N THR A 456 -7.41 -39.87 1.77
CA THR A 456 -7.20 -40.55 3.06
C THR A 456 -6.32 -41.77 2.90
N GLN A 457 -6.57 -42.60 1.88
CA GLN A 457 -5.73 -43.77 1.59
C GLN A 457 -4.31 -43.39 1.21
N MET A 458 -4.14 -42.37 0.35
CA MET A 458 -2.82 -41.84 -0.04
C MET A 458 -2.07 -41.27 1.16
N ALA A 459 -2.74 -40.54 2.03
CA ALA A 459 -2.16 -39.99 3.25
C ALA A 459 -1.71 -41.10 4.21
N MET A 460 -2.53 -42.18 4.38
CA MET A 460 -2.15 -43.36 5.17
C MET A 460 -0.95 -44.07 4.57
N GLN A 461 -0.93 -44.29 3.26
CA GLN A 461 0.22 -44.92 2.57
C GLN A 461 1.49 -44.08 2.72
N PHE A 462 1.35 -42.75 2.63
CA PHE A 462 2.46 -41.81 2.84
C PHE A 462 2.99 -41.90 4.28
N CYS A 463 2.14 -41.91 5.27
CA CYS A 463 2.52 -42.02 6.68
C CYS A 463 3.18 -43.39 6.96
N ASN A 464 2.62 -44.49 6.44
CA ASN A 464 3.20 -45.82 6.59
C ASN A 464 4.58 -45.95 5.91
N ARG A 465 4.74 -45.38 4.71
CA ARG A 465 6.04 -45.34 4.04
C ARG A 465 7.05 -44.56 4.87
N TRP A 466 6.64 -43.42 5.41
CA TRP A 466 7.47 -42.57 6.24
C TRP A 466 7.90 -43.29 7.54
N GLU A 467 7.02 -44.06 8.15
CA GLU A 467 7.30 -44.85 9.34
C GLU A 467 8.33 -45.98 9.03
N ILE A 468 8.23 -46.60 7.86
CA ILE A 468 9.16 -47.64 7.41
C ILE A 468 10.55 -47.06 7.08
N GLU A 469 10.59 -45.92 6.41
CA GLU A 469 11.82 -45.25 5.96
C GLU A 469 12.59 -44.55 7.07
N ASN A 470 11.94 -44.24 8.19
CA ASN A 470 12.54 -43.51 9.32
C ASN A 470 12.43 -44.35 10.60
N ASP A 471 13.51 -44.30 11.39
CA ASP A 471 13.52 -44.88 12.74
C ASP A 471 12.41 -44.27 13.60
N THR A 472 11.78 -45.11 14.44
CA THR A 472 10.67 -44.70 15.33
C THR A 472 11.02 -43.48 16.18
N SER A 473 12.27 -43.35 16.61
CA SER A 473 12.75 -42.19 17.38
C SER A 473 12.76 -40.91 16.55
N LYS A 474 13.13 -40.96 15.27
CA LYS A 474 13.13 -39.84 14.34
C LYS A 474 11.70 -39.41 13.96
N PHE A 475 10.81 -40.39 13.81
CA PHE A 475 9.40 -40.14 13.56
C PHE A 475 8.75 -39.44 14.74
N MET A 476 8.96 -39.95 15.96
CA MET A 476 8.44 -39.33 17.17
C MET A 476 8.98 -37.91 17.42
N ALA A 477 10.26 -37.68 17.13
CA ALA A 477 10.87 -36.35 17.20
C ALA A 477 10.27 -35.38 16.17
N LEU A 478 9.93 -35.87 14.97
CA LEU A 478 9.26 -35.08 13.94
C LEU A 478 7.82 -34.74 14.33
N MET A 479 7.08 -35.70 14.91
CA MET A 479 5.71 -35.47 15.38
C MET A 479 5.66 -34.47 16.53
N LYS A 480 6.62 -34.51 17.46
CA LYS A 480 6.77 -33.50 18.52
C LYS A 480 7.01 -32.07 18.00
N ARG A 481 7.45 -31.92 16.75
CA ARG A 481 7.70 -30.64 16.06
C ARG A 481 6.63 -30.35 14.99
N ASP A 482 5.42 -30.80 15.18
CA ASP A 482 4.30 -30.62 14.26
C ASP A 482 4.62 -31.03 12.81
N GLY A 483 5.40 -32.09 12.64
CA GLY A 483 5.75 -32.61 11.34
C GLY A 483 6.82 -31.81 10.58
N LYS A 484 7.57 -30.93 11.24
CA LYS A 484 8.59 -30.08 10.61
C LYS A 484 10.00 -30.43 11.09
N ARG A 485 10.96 -30.46 10.15
CA ARG A 485 12.39 -30.60 10.43
C ARG A 485 13.18 -29.69 9.51
N GLN A 486 14.04 -28.88 10.07
CA GLN A 486 14.94 -28.04 9.29
C GLN A 486 16.07 -28.86 8.67
N LYS A 487 16.64 -28.37 7.58
CA LYS A 487 17.78 -28.99 6.90
C LYS A 487 18.99 -29.02 7.84
N SER A 488 19.62 -30.19 8.01
CA SER A 488 20.89 -30.35 8.70
C SER A 488 21.92 -30.96 7.75
N SER A 489 23.21 -30.99 8.16
CA SER A 489 24.29 -31.57 7.36
C SER A 489 24.08 -33.05 7.00
N LYS A 490 23.28 -33.79 7.78
CA LYS A 490 23.02 -35.23 7.59
C LYS A 490 21.60 -35.55 7.13
N ASN A 491 20.64 -34.59 7.24
CA ASN A 491 19.25 -34.86 6.93
C ASN A 491 18.63 -33.68 6.14
N PRO A 492 17.80 -33.95 5.11
CA PRO A 492 17.08 -32.93 4.37
C PRO A 492 16.02 -32.26 5.26
N ALA A 493 15.62 -31.05 4.87
CA ALA A 493 14.44 -30.41 5.45
C ALA A 493 13.19 -31.23 5.13
N VAL A 494 12.28 -31.36 6.10
CA VAL A 494 11.02 -32.08 5.95
C VAL A 494 9.89 -31.24 6.50
N ASN A 495 8.78 -31.20 5.77
CA ASN A 495 7.53 -30.62 6.23
C ASN A 495 6.37 -31.56 5.86
N LEU A 496 6.07 -32.50 6.75
CA LEU A 496 5.02 -33.49 6.57
C LEU A 496 3.67 -32.87 6.24
N ASN A 497 3.33 -31.77 6.88
CA ASN A 497 2.06 -31.09 6.63
C ASN A 497 2.00 -30.49 5.22
N ALA A 498 3.12 -29.99 4.70
CA ALA A 498 3.18 -29.49 3.34
C ALA A 498 3.07 -30.64 2.33
N GLU A 499 3.75 -31.76 2.57
CA GLU A 499 3.72 -32.95 1.71
C GLU A 499 2.33 -33.62 1.72
N LEU A 500 1.70 -33.76 2.89
CA LEU A 500 0.32 -34.23 3.00
C LEU A 500 -0.69 -33.29 2.35
N SER A 501 -0.46 -31.97 2.46
CA SER A 501 -1.31 -30.98 1.80
C SER A 501 -1.17 -30.99 0.29
N GLN A 502 0.02 -31.33 -0.22
CA GLN A 502 0.28 -31.42 -1.66
C GLN A 502 -0.53 -32.53 -2.32
N ILE A 503 -0.79 -33.64 -1.62
CA ILE A 503 -1.60 -34.76 -2.11
C ILE A 503 -2.95 -34.32 -2.66
N ARG A 504 -3.56 -33.32 -2.01
CA ARG A 504 -4.88 -32.79 -2.40
C ARG A 504 -4.81 -31.43 -3.12
N ALA A 505 -3.68 -30.73 -3.02
CA ALA A 505 -3.55 -29.36 -3.52
C ALA A 505 -3.73 -29.27 -5.04
N GLU A 506 -3.22 -30.25 -5.78
CA GLU A 506 -3.31 -30.28 -7.25
C GLU A 506 -4.75 -30.44 -7.72
N SER A 507 -5.50 -31.38 -7.14
CA SER A 507 -6.91 -31.60 -7.47
C SER A 507 -7.78 -30.40 -7.10
N ILE A 508 -7.62 -29.88 -5.87
CA ILE A 508 -8.34 -28.68 -5.43
C ILE A 508 -8.03 -27.48 -6.35
N THR A 509 -6.76 -27.26 -6.68
CA THR A 509 -6.36 -26.16 -7.54
C THR A 509 -6.94 -26.30 -8.94
N ALA A 510 -6.92 -27.49 -9.54
CA ALA A 510 -7.50 -27.76 -10.85
C ALA A 510 -9.01 -27.46 -10.89
N ASN A 511 -9.74 -27.90 -9.86
CA ASN A 511 -11.17 -27.67 -9.74
C ASN A 511 -11.52 -26.16 -9.57
N PHE A 512 -10.71 -25.42 -8.80
CA PHE A 512 -10.87 -23.98 -8.67
C PHE A 512 -10.49 -23.21 -9.95
N ILE A 513 -9.49 -23.66 -10.70
CA ILE A 513 -9.13 -23.07 -12.00
C ILE A 513 -10.28 -23.22 -12.98
N MET A 514 -10.94 -24.38 -13.01
CA MET A 514 -12.14 -24.58 -13.85
C MET A 514 -13.26 -23.61 -13.49
N LEU A 515 -13.41 -23.27 -12.21
CA LEU A 515 -14.42 -22.29 -11.78
C LEU A 515 -14.07 -20.84 -12.13
N GLN A 516 -12.81 -20.49 -12.34
CA GLN A 516 -12.41 -19.09 -12.59
C GLN A 516 -13.04 -18.46 -13.83
N HIS A 517 -13.39 -19.26 -14.83
CA HIS A 517 -14.05 -18.78 -16.05
C HIS A 517 -15.56 -18.63 -15.89
N TYR A 518 -16.16 -19.30 -14.91
CA TYR A 518 -17.59 -19.38 -14.75
C TYR A 518 -18.24 -18.04 -14.34
N PRO A 519 -17.66 -17.21 -13.45
CA PRO A 519 -18.24 -15.92 -13.11
C PRO A 519 -18.34 -14.96 -14.30
N LYS A 520 -17.40 -15.03 -15.25
CA LYS A 520 -17.43 -14.22 -16.47
C LYS A 520 -18.55 -14.67 -17.39
N GLN A 521 -18.70 -15.98 -17.57
CA GLN A 521 -19.76 -16.55 -18.38
C GLN A 521 -21.13 -16.24 -17.76
N MET A 522 -21.27 -16.46 -16.45
CA MET A 522 -22.49 -16.15 -15.70
C MET A 522 -22.88 -14.66 -15.79
N SER A 523 -21.88 -13.76 -15.71
CA SER A 523 -22.11 -12.33 -15.91
C SER A 523 -22.59 -12.02 -17.33
N SER A 524 -22.03 -12.70 -18.33
CA SER A 524 -22.45 -12.55 -19.72
C SER A 524 -23.87 -13.10 -19.95
N ASP A 525 -24.17 -14.28 -19.40
CA ASP A 525 -25.48 -14.91 -19.51
C ASP A 525 -26.57 -14.06 -18.81
N LEU A 526 -26.25 -13.53 -17.61
CA LEU A 526 -27.13 -12.62 -16.88
C LEU A 526 -27.36 -11.33 -17.69
N ALA A 527 -26.31 -10.76 -18.25
CA ALA A 527 -26.40 -9.57 -19.09
C ALA A 527 -27.25 -9.80 -20.31
N GLU A 528 -27.13 -10.96 -20.97
CA GLU A 528 -27.93 -11.32 -22.13
C GLU A 528 -29.42 -11.48 -21.76
N GLU A 529 -29.73 -12.20 -20.68
CA GLU A 529 -31.11 -12.36 -20.20
C GLU A 529 -31.70 -11.02 -19.73
N MET A 530 -30.92 -10.16 -19.09
CA MET A 530 -31.34 -8.80 -18.74
C MET A 530 -31.59 -7.94 -19.98
N THR A 531 -30.77 -8.07 -21.01
CA THR A 531 -30.96 -7.36 -22.28
C THR A 531 -32.26 -7.80 -22.94
N LYS A 532 -32.52 -9.11 -23.04
CA LYS A 532 -33.78 -9.67 -23.56
C LYS A 532 -34.99 -9.15 -22.76
N LEU A 533 -34.91 -9.10 -21.46
CA LEU A 533 -35.97 -8.55 -20.61
C LEU A 533 -36.19 -7.06 -20.88
N CYS A 534 -35.10 -6.29 -20.98
CA CYS A 534 -35.18 -4.86 -21.35
C CYS A 534 -35.77 -4.65 -22.73
N GLU A 535 -35.36 -5.44 -23.73
CA GLU A 535 -35.90 -5.39 -25.08
C GLU A 535 -37.42 -5.72 -25.13
N THR A 536 -37.84 -6.70 -24.31
CA THR A 536 -39.27 -7.03 -24.16
C THR A 536 -40.04 -5.84 -23.59
N ILE A 537 -39.54 -5.23 -22.52
CA ILE A 537 -40.14 -4.04 -21.90
C ILE A 537 -40.21 -2.89 -22.92
N MET A 538 -39.17 -2.72 -23.72
CA MET A 538 -39.10 -1.69 -24.76
C MET A 538 -40.08 -1.90 -25.88
N THR A 539 -40.16 -3.14 -26.36
CA THR A 539 -41.08 -3.49 -27.45
C THR A 539 -42.54 -3.28 -27.02
N ASP A 540 -42.85 -3.68 -25.78
CA ASP A 540 -44.18 -3.48 -25.20
C ASP A 540 -44.50 -2.00 -24.97
N MET A 541 -43.50 -1.17 -24.64
CA MET A 541 -43.64 0.28 -24.47
C MET A 541 -43.69 1.02 -25.81
N SER A 542 -42.90 0.64 -26.82
CA SER A 542 -42.79 1.32 -28.10
C SER A 542 -44.00 1.06 -29.00
N GLY A 543 -44.66 -0.09 -28.87
CA GLY A 543 -45.92 -0.37 -29.61
C GLY A 543 -47.10 0.52 -29.25
N LYS A 544 -46.99 1.33 -28.18
CA LYS A 544 -48.08 2.19 -27.68
C LYS A 544 -47.68 3.67 -27.47
N SER A 545 -46.44 4.06 -27.78
CA SER A 545 -45.99 5.46 -27.71
C SER A 545 -45.70 6.00 -29.11
N PRO A 546 -46.15 7.22 -29.46
CA PRO A 546 -45.92 7.79 -30.79
C PRO A 546 -44.51 8.39 -30.96
N VAL A 547 -43.58 8.13 -30.08
CA VAL A 547 -42.21 8.68 -30.15
C VAL A 547 -41.20 7.55 -30.22
N SER A 548 -40.45 7.50 -31.31
CA SER A 548 -39.36 6.56 -31.56
C SER A 548 -38.22 6.79 -30.58
N SER A 549 -38.10 5.93 -29.59
CA SER A 549 -37.00 5.95 -28.61
C SER A 549 -36.21 4.63 -28.58
N ALA A 550 -36.16 3.93 -29.73
CA ALA A 550 -35.51 2.62 -29.82
C ALA A 550 -33.96 2.62 -29.62
N GLU A 551 -33.30 3.80 -29.65
CA GLU A 551 -31.82 3.87 -29.56
C GLU A 551 -31.24 4.03 -28.16
N VAL A 552 -32.06 4.23 -27.11
CA VAL A 552 -31.55 4.73 -25.82
C VAL A 552 -31.20 3.63 -24.80
N ILE A 553 -31.66 2.39 -24.97
CA ILE A 553 -31.49 1.36 -23.92
C ILE A 553 -30.38 0.33 -24.18
N VAL A 554 -29.80 0.28 -25.36
CA VAL A 554 -28.75 -0.73 -25.71
C VAL A 554 -27.43 -0.55 -24.95
N ASN A 555 -27.26 0.55 -24.20
CA ASN A 555 -26.00 0.84 -23.50
C ASN A 555 -26.02 0.70 -21.96
N VAL A 556 -26.93 -0.10 -21.40
CA VAL A 556 -27.06 -0.27 -19.92
C VAL A 556 -26.50 -1.61 -19.41
N VAL A 557 -25.77 -2.36 -20.21
CA VAL A 557 -25.12 -3.60 -19.76
C VAL A 557 -23.61 -3.47 -19.78
#